data_9351dc8d240e557a16b7c3a0d772c1b3
#
_entry.id   9351dc8d240e557a16b7c3a0d772c1b3
#
_cell.length_a   1.000
_cell.length_b   1.000
_cell.length_c   1.000
_cell.angle_alpha   90.00
_cell.angle_beta   90.00
_cell.angle_gamma   90.00
#
_symmetry.space_group_name_H-M   'P 1'
#
loop_
_entity.id
_entity.type
_entity.pdbx_description
1 polymer ?
#
loop_
_entity_poly.entity_id
_entity_poly.type
_entity_poly.pdbx_seq_one_letter_code
_entity_poly.pdbx_strand_id
1 'polypeptide(L)'
;MPAKKPDDDLYEVKLNKLINYEKLESQNKIDIYYFDESGFSHTSNIPKLWTPIRTTAIIKTFVAKRINVLGFLSKNGTLKSYIADGRVDSDKVIEVFDDFANNLSKPTVVVLDNASYHKSKKFKANLFRWMNQGLTLLYLPPYSPQLNIIEILWRFMKYIWIDYKAYLSFENLKEYIETIFKKYGNEFVINFKRWKEEIMDIKLLPYLAQ
;
A
#
# COMPACT_ATOMS: atom_id res chain seq x y z
N MET A 1 -23.35 1.69 8.82
CA MET A 1 -23.78 2.21 7.49
C MET A 1 -23.39 1.18 6.45
N PRO A 2 -24.22 0.85 5.44
CA PRO A 2 -23.81 -0.06 4.37
C PRO A 2 -22.60 0.56 3.64
N ALA A 3 -21.61 -0.28 3.31
CA ALA A 3 -20.45 0.14 2.55
C ALA A 3 -20.92 0.75 1.21
N LYS A 4 -20.44 1.94 0.86
CA LYS A 4 -20.72 2.55 -0.43
C LYS A 4 -20.14 1.63 -1.52
N LYS A 5 -20.99 1.25 -2.47
CA LYS A 5 -20.57 0.49 -3.65
C LYS A 5 -20.01 1.44 -4.71
N PRO A 6 -19.03 1.00 -5.52
CA PRO A 6 -18.64 1.72 -6.72
C PRO A 6 -19.83 1.76 -7.71
N ASP A 7 -19.82 2.72 -8.61
CA ASP A 7 -20.63 2.72 -9.82
C ASP A 7 -20.22 1.52 -10.69
N ASP A 8 -21.15 0.62 -10.99
CA ASP A 8 -20.86 -0.66 -11.65
C ASP A 8 -20.26 -0.43 -13.05
N ASP A 9 -20.75 0.54 -13.83
CA ASP A 9 -20.23 0.85 -15.17
C ASP A 9 -18.79 1.39 -15.07
N LEU A 10 -18.54 2.31 -14.15
CA LEU A 10 -17.19 2.85 -13.92
C LEU A 10 -16.23 1.78 -13.42
N TYR A 11 -16.71 0.86 -12.58
CA TYR A 11 -15.92 -0.25 -12.08
C TYR A 11 -15.46 -1.16 -13.22
N GLU A 12 -16.38 -1.58 -14.10
CA GLU A 12 -16.08 -2.45 -15.25
C GLU A 12 -15.10 -1.79 -16.23
N VAL A 13 -15.32 -0.52 -16.57
CA VAL A 13 -14.42 0.23 -17.45
C VAL A 13 -12.99 0.27 -16.90
N LYS A 14 -12.84 0.55 -15.60
CA LYS A 14 -11.52 0.62 -14.95
C LYS A 14 -10.87 -0.75 -14.81
N LEU A 15 -11.65 -1.76 -14.48
CA LEU A 15 -11.19 -3.15 -14.39
C LEU A 15 -10.68 -3.64 -15.76
N ASN A 16 -11.44 -3.41 -16.83
CA ASN A 16 -11.04 -3.79 -18.20
C ASN A 16 -9.74 -3.08 -18.61
N LYS A 17 -9.58 -1.80 -18.24
CA LYS A 17 -8.34 -1.07 -18.49
C LYS A 17 -7.16 -1.67 -17.73
N LEU A 18 -7.34 -2.03 -16.48
CA LEU A 18 -6.32 -2.70 -15.67
C LEU A 18 -5.93 -4.06 -16.28
N ILE A 19 -6.92 -4.88 -16.68
CA ILE A 19 -6.69 -6.16 -17.36
C ILE A 19 -5.87 -5.98 -18.65
N ASN A 20 -6.14 -4.94 -19.42
CA ASN A 20 -5.37 -4.65 -20.64
C ASN A 20 -3.92 -4.27 -20.32
N TYR A 21 -3.67 -3.51 -19.26
CA TYR A 21 -2.30 -3.24 -18.79
C TYR A 21 -1.61 -4.52 -18.28
N GLU A 22 -2.31 -5.38 -17.54
CA GLU A 22 -1.77 -6.68 -17.08
C GLU A 22 -1.35 -7.59 -18.25
N LYS A 23 -2.07 -7.54 -19.38
CA LYS A 23 -1.65 -8.22 -20.63
C LYS A 23 -0.36 -7.64 -21.20
N LEU A 24 -0.17 -6.33 -21.17
CA LEU A 24 1.07 -5.70 -21.62
C LEU A 24 2.23 -5.99 -20.68
N GLU A 25 1.98 -6.03 -19.37
CA GLU A 25 2.96 -6.42 -18.36
C GLU A 25 3.43 -7.88 -18.56
N SER A 26 2.48 -8.81 -18.79
CA SER A 26 2.81 -10.22 -19.06
C SER A 26 3.66 -10.41 -20.33
N GLN A 27 3.58 -9.48 -21.29
CA GLN A 27 4.42 -9.40 -22.48
C GLN A 27 5.75 -8.65 -22.25
N ASN A 28 6.03 -8.25 -21.02
CA ASN A 28 7.20 -7.46 -20.60
C ASN A 28 7.33 -6.08 -21.30
N LYS A 29 6.21 -5.52 -21.79
CA LYS A 29 6.17 -4.21 -22.47
C LYS A 29 6.13 -3.04 -21.52
N ILE A 30 5.53 -3.24 -20.34
CA ILE A 30 5.38 -2.24 -19.29
C ILE A 30 5.61 -2.88 -17.92
N ASP A 31 5.81 -2.06 -16.89
CA ASP A 31 5.67 -2.45 -15.49
C ASP A 31 4.38 -1.89 -14.91
N ILE A 32 3.78 -2.61 -13.95
CA ILE A 32 2.64 -2.13 -13.16
C ILE A 32 3.04 -2.06 -11.69
N TYR A 33 2.84 -0.89 -11.11
CA TYR A 33 2.99 -0.68 -9.67
C TYR A 33 1.68 -0.18 -9.08
N TYR A 34 1.40 -0.62 -7.88
CA TYR A 34 0.25 -0.21 -7.08
C TYR A 34 0.76 0.72 -5.99
N PHE A 35 0.20 1.92 -5.94
CA PHE A 35 0.60 2.97 -5.01
C PHE A 35 -0.47 3.19 -3.95
N ASP A 36 -0.04 3.41 -2.72
CA ASP A 36 -0.89 3.84 -1.61
C ASP A 36 -0.03 4.36 -0.45
N GLU A 37 -0.67 5.06 0.49
CA GLU A 37 -0.08 5.49 1.75
C GLU A 37 -0.67 4.71 2.92
N SER A 38 0.16 4.47 3.92
CA SER A 38 -0.28 3.87 5.16
C SER A 38 0.33 4.54 6.38
N GLY A 39 -0.47 4.63 7.44
CA GLY A 39 0.02 5.12 8.70
C GLY A 39 0.10 4.02 9.74
N PHE A 40 1.21 4.05 10.47
CA PHE A 40 1.48 3.15 11.59
C PHE A 40 1.49 3.95 12.87
N SER A 41 0.43 3.79 13.67
CA SER A 41 0.33 4.43 14.97
C SER A 41 1.24 3.72 15.98
N HIS A 42 1.84 4.48 16.90
CA HIS A 42 2.53 3.88 18.05
C HIS A 42 1.55 3.15 19.00
N THR A 43 0.26 3.34 18.86
CA THR A 43 -0.74 2.51 19.52
C THR A 43 -0.87 1.19 18.77
N SER A 44 -0.63 0.08 19.45
CA SER A 44 -0.67 -1.25 18.84
C SER A 44 -2.02 -1.55 18.19
N ASN A 45 -1.98 -2.06 16.96
CA ASN A 45 -3.13 -2.63 16.27
C ASN A 45 -3.35 -4.12 16.62
N ILE A 46 -2.48 -4.71 17.45
CA ILE A 46 -2.57 -6.12 17.86
C ILE A 46 -3.66 -6.22 18.94
N PRO A 47 -4.82 -6.83 18.65
CA PRO A 47 -5.95 -6.85 19.57
C PRO A 47 -5.75 -7.84 20.72
N LYS A 48 -4.91 -8.86 20.53
CA LYS A 48 -4.60 -9.93 21.49
C LYS A 48 -3.17 -10.39 21.34
N LEU A 49 -2.53 -10.70 22.47
CA LEU A 49 -1.19 -11.23 22.52
C LEU A 49 -1.20 -12.52 23.37
N TRP A 50 -0.64 -13.59 22.82
CA TRP A 50 -0.39 -14.79 23.60
C TRP A 50 0.84 -14.55 24.50
N THR A 51 0.66 -14.73 25.80
CA THR A 51 1.75 -14.66 26.79
C THR A 51 1.84 -15.98 27.54
N PRO A 52 3.01 -16.35 28.09
CA PRO A 52 3.11 -17.47 29.01
C PRO A 52 2.13 -17.30 30.17
N ILE A 53 1.66 -18.40 30.71
CA ILE A 53 0.73 -18.40 31.85
C ILE A 53 1.33 -17.58 33.00
N ARG A 54 0.54 -16.69 33.58
CA ARG A 54 0.91 -15.76 34.66
C ARG A 54 1.86 -14.65 34.28
N THR A 55 2.05 -14.37 32.99
CA THR A 55 2.77 -13.18 32.53
C THR A 55 1.81 -12.17 31.91
N THR A 56 2.11 -10.88 32.08
CA THR A 56 1.33 -9.78 31.48
C THR A 56 2.26 -8.98 30.59
N ALA A 57 1.89 -8.80 29.33
CA ALA A 57 2.54 -7.84 28.45
C ALA A 57 1.87 -6.47 28.65
N ILE A 58 2.63 -5.48 29.09
CA ILE A 58 2.14 -4.11 29.26
C ILE A 58 2.63 -3.31 28.07
N ILE A 59 1.70 -2.88 27.21
CA ILE A 59 1.98 -1.90 26.16
C ILE A 59 1.50 -0.54 26.67
N LYS A 60 2.47 0.36 26.94
CA LYS A 60 2.13 1.73 27.35
C LYS A 60 1.46 2.44 26.20
N THR A 61 0.26 2.98 26.42
CA THR A 61 -0.38 3.89 25.48
C THR A 61 0.26 5.27 25.61
N PHE A 62 0.94 5.71 24.59
CA PHE A 62 1.50 7.06 24.49
C PHE A 62 0.56 7.95 23.66
N VAL A 63 0.79 9.26 23.72
CA VAL A 63 0.19 10.20 22.74
C VAL A 63 0.52 9.66 21.34
N ALA A 64 -0.51 9.47 20.52
CA ALA A 64 -0.43 8.72 19.27
C ALA A 64 0.50 9.38 18.24
N LYS A 65 1.82 9.14 18.36
CA LYS A 65 2.75 9.40 17.27
C LYS A 65 2.45 8.42 16.13
N ARG A 66 2.60 8.88 14.90
CA ARG A 66 2.32 8.09 13.71
C ARG A 66 3.48 8.19 12.74
N ILE A 67 3.88 7.06 12.17
CA ILE A 67 4.80 6.98 11.06
C ILE A 67 3.95 6.82 9.80
N ASN A 68 4.13 7.69 8.83
CA ASN A 68 3.48 7.58 7.54
C ASN A 68 4.47 6.99 6.53
N VAL A 69 3.99 6.08 5.72
CA VAL A 69 4.76 5.43 4.67
C VAL A 69 4.01 5.55 3.35
N LEU A 70 4.77 5.66 2.27
CA LEU A 70 4.25 5.61 0.90
C LEU A 70 4.96 4.48 0.18
N GLY A 71 4.26 3.77 -0.71
CA GLY A 71 4.85 2.64 -1.39
C GLY A 71 4.36 2.44 -2.81
N PHE A 72 5.25 1.92 -3.64
CA PHE A 72 4.94 1.37 -4.96
C PHE A 72 5.25 -0.11 -4.93
N LEU A 73 4.25 -0.95 -5.13
CA LEU A 73 4.36 -2.40 -5.08
C LEU A 73 3.95 -3.01 -6.41
N SER A 74 4.81 -3.85 -7.00
CA SER A 74 4.47 -4.64 -8.17
C SER A 74 4.00 -6.05 -7.80
N LYS A 75 3.30 -6.73 -8.70
CA LYS A 75 2.85 -8.11 -8.49
C LYS A 75 3.99 -9.13 -8.42
N ASN A 76 5.14 -8.82 -8.97
CA ASN A 76 6.34 -9.66 -8.90
C ASN A 76 7.10 -9.48 -7.58
N GLY A 77 6.59 -8.66 -6.65
CA GLY A 77 7.17 -8.47 -5.32
C GLY A 77 8.24 -7.39 -5.24
N THR A 78 8.39 -6.55 -6.27
CA THR A 78 9.27 -5.37 -6.16
C THR A 78 8.54 -4.28 -5.36
N LEU A 79 9.20 -3.77 -4.32
CA LEU A 79 8.70 -2.69 -3.47
C LEU A 79 9.66 -1.51 -3.48
N LYS A 80 9.17 -0.32 -3.81
CA LYS A 80 9.82 0.95 -3.53
C LYS A 80 9.03 1.66 -2.44
N SER A 81 9.66 1.95 -1.31
CA SER A 81 9.00 2.49 -0.12
C SER A 81 9.68 3.74 0.38
N TYR A 82 8.89 4.64 0.97
CA TYR A 82 9.32 5.91 1.52
C TYR A 82 8.70 6.10 2.90
N ILE A 83 9.51 6.53 3.86
CA ILE A 83 9.03 6.94 5.18
C ILE A 83 8.90 8.44 5.17
N ALA A 84 7.72 8.96 5.50
CA ALA A 84 7.45 10.37 5.60
C ALA A 84 7.48 10.83 7.05
N ASP A 85 8.36 11.77 7.35
CA ASP A 85 8.33 12.46 8.63
C ASP A 85 7.18 13.47 8.65
N GLY A 86 6.22 13.24 9.57
CA GLY A 86 5.05 14.08 9.71
C GLY A 86 3.88 13.73 8.79
N ARG A 87 3.06 14.73 8.46
CA ARG A 87 1.84 14.55 7.66
C ARG A 87 2.18 14.37 6.18
N VAL A 88 1.52 13.42 5.54
CA VAL A 88 1.54 13.29 4.08
C VAL A 88 0.57 14.32 3.48
N ASP A 89 1.06 15.11 2.57
CA ASP A 89 0.33 16.09 1.76
C ASP A 89 0.64 15.95 0.28
N SER A 90 0.07 16.82 -0.55
CA SER A 90 0.31 16.78 -1.99
C SER A 90 1.77 16.99 -2.39
N ASP A 91 2.53 17.78 -1.63
CA ASP A 91 3.92 18.07 -1.95
C ASP A 91 4.80 16.86 -1.69
N LYS A 92 4.58 16.15 -0.57
CA LYS A 92 5.29 14.92 -0.26
C LYS A 92 4.97 13.80 -1.25
N VAL A 93 3.71 13.70 -1.67
CA VAL A 93 3.32 12.71 -2.70
C VAL A 93 3.99 13.04 -4.03
N ILE A 94 4.04 14.32 -4.44
CA ILE A 94 4.71 14.75 -5.67
C ILE A 94 6.22 14.41 -5.61
N GLU A 95 6.90 14.72 -4.50
CA GLU A 95 8.32 14.39 -4.29
C GLU A 95 8.59 12.89 -4.51
N VAL A 96 7.74 12.03 -3.92
CA VAL A 96 7.84 10.58 -4.02
C VAL A 96 7.58 10.09 -5.46
N PHE A 97 6.60 10.67 -6.15
CA PHE A 97 6.35 10.37 -7.56
C PHE A 97 7.47 10.84 -8.48
N ASP A 98 8.11 11.97 -8.16
CA ASP A 98 9.25 12.49 -8.91
C ASP A 98 10.46 11.56 -8.79
N ASP A 99 10.79 11.12 -7.56
CA ASP A 99 11.86 10.15 -7.36
C ASP A 99 11.55 8.83 -8.07
N PHE A 100 10.31 8.36 -7.99
CA PHE A 100 9.90 7.13 -8.66
C PHE A 100 10.01 7.25 -10.19
N ALA A 101 9.49 8.34 -10.77
CA ALA A 101 9.50 8.57 -12.22
C ALA A 101 10.91 8.72 -12.78
N ASN A 102 11.83 9.38 -12.04
CA ASN A 102 13.22 9.54 -12.43
C ASN A 102 14.02 8.22 -12.49
N ASN A 103 13.54 7.18 -11.81
CA ASN A 103 14.21 5.89 -11.72
C ASN A 103 13.55 4.79 -12.57
N LEU A 104 12.64 5.14 -13.49
CA LEU A 104 12.00 4.17 -14.38
C LEU A 104 12.96 3.66 -15.44
N SER A 105 12.98 2.34 -15.65
CA SER A 105 13.77 1.69 -16.70
C SER A 105 12.96 1.39 -17.97
N LYS A 106 11.62 1.41 -17.87
CA LYS A 106 10.69 1.19 -18.98
C LYS A 106 9.34 1.86 -18.70
N PRO A 107 8.45 1.94 -19.71
CA PRO A 107 7.11 2.49 -19.49
C PRO A 107 6.39 1.81 -18.34
N THR A 108 5.86 2.59 -17.42
CA THR A 108 5.29 2.11 -16.17
C THR A 108 3.89 2.68 -15.93
N VAL A 109 2.98 1.84 -15.50
CA VAL A 109 1.64 2.24 -15.06
C VAL A 109 1.59 2.19 -13.53
N VAL A 110 1.22 3.30 -12.90
CA VAL A 110 0.92 3.34 -11.46
C VAL A 110 -0.59 3.34 -11.26
N VAL A 111 -1.05 2.31 -10.57
CA VAL A 111 -2.44 2.15 -10.13
C VAL A 111 -2.58 2.77 -8.75
N LEU A 112 -3.52 3.69 -8.56
CA LEU A 112 -3.71 4.43 -7.33
C LEU A 112 -5.19 4.71 -7.07
N ASP A 113 -5.51 5.04 -5.83
CA ASP A 113 -6.85 5.42 -5.42
C ASP A 113 -7.22 6.87 -5.79
N ASN A 114 -8.38 7.31 -5.31
CA ASN A 114 -8.92 8.65 -5.57
C ASN A 114 -8.73 9.60 -4.38
N ALA A 115 -7.67 9.45 -3.57
CA ALA A 115 -7.40 10.38 -2.47
C ALA A 115 -7.37 11.84 -2.93
N SER A 116 -7.71 12.76 -2.03
CA SER A 116 -7.87 14.19 -2.37
C SER A 116 -6.58 14.82 -2.89
N TYR A 117 -5.43 14.43 -2.36
CA TYR A 117 -4.12 14.92 -2.80
C TYR A 117 -3.73 14.40 -4.19
N HIS A 118 -4.16 13.19 -4.62
CA HIS A 118 -3.98 12.66 -5.98
C HIS A 118 -4.82 13.42 -7.02
N LYS A 119 -5.82 14.16 -6.58
CA LYS A 119 -6.70 14.98 -7.44
C LYS A 119 -6.41 16.48 -7.33
N SER A 120 -5.46 16.88 -6.49
CA SER A 120 -5.10 18.28 -6.30
C SER A 120 -4.61 18.92 -7.60
N LYS A 121 -4.79 20.24 -7.75
CA LYS A 121 -4.27 20.99 -8.91
C LYS A 121 -2.77 20.85 -9.02
N LYS A 122 -2.05 20.88 -7.88
CA LYS A 122 -0.59 20.70 -7.81
C LYS A 122 -0.15 19.35 -8.37
N PHE A 123 -0.78 18.26 -7.93
CA PHE A 123 -0.46 16.91 -8.39
C PHE A 123 -0.74 16.77 -9.90
N LYS A 124 -1.91 17.24 -10.35
CA LYS A 124 -2.30 17.18 -11.77
C LYS A 124 -1.38 17.97 -12.70
N ALA A 125 -0.78 19.05 -12.22
CA ALA A 125 0.17 19.85 -13.01
C ALA A 125 1.43 19.05 -13.40
N ASN A 126 1.75 17.97 -12.69
CA ASN A 126 2.92 17.13 -12.96
C ASN A 126 2.64 15.96 -13.91
N LEU A 127 1.38 15.66 -14.23
CA LEU A 127 0.99 14.49 -15.03
C LEU A 127 1.68 14.45 -16.41
N PHE A 128 1.76 15.60 -17.09
CA PHE A 128 2.42 15.69 -18.41
C PHE A 128 3.93 15.41 -18.30
N ARG A 129 4.58 15.93 -17.27
CA ARG A 129 6.00 15.69 -17.02
C ARG A 129 6.27 14.21 -16.76
N TRP A 130 5.51 13.58 -15.88
CA TRP A 130 5.63 12.15 -15.59
C TRP A 130 5.32 11.28 -16.81
N MET A 131 4.33 11.65 -17.62
CA MET A 131 4.02 10.95 -18.87
C MET A 131 5.21 10.96 -19.84
N ASN A 132 5.91 12.09 -19.97
CA ASN A 132 7.12 12.20 -20.79
C ASN A 132 8.30 11.36 -20.24
N GLN A 133 8.29 11.04 -18.94
CA GLN A 133 9.24 10.14 -18.30
C GLN A 133 8.82 8.65 -18.41
N GLY A 134 7.70 8.35 -19.08
CA GLY A 134 7.18 7.00 -19.23
C GLY A 134 6.22 6.54 -18.14
N LEU A 135 5.78 7.42 -17.22
CA LEU A 135 4.86 7.11 -16.14
C LEU A 135 3.42 7.43 -16.53
N THR A 136 2.54 6.45 -16.48
CA THR A 136 1.09 6.60 -16.70
C THR A 136 0.33 6.30 -15.41
N LEU A 137 -0.71 7.08 -15.09
CA LEU A 137 -1.53 6.88 -13.91
C LEU A 137 -2.87 6.23 -14.26
N LEU A 138 -3.23 5.19 -13.53
CA LEU A 138 -4.55 4.56 -13.57
C LEU A 138 -5.26 4.75 -12.23
N TYR A 139 -6.23 5.66 -12.19
CA TYR A 139 -7.09 5.83 -11.02
C TYR A 139 -8.11 4.72 -10.93
N LEU A 140 -8.15 4.06 -9.77
CA LEU A 140 -9.14 3.04 -9.45
C LEU A 140 -10.55 3.65 -9.30
N PRO A 141 -11.62 2.84 -9.42
CA PRO A 141 -12.96 3.29 -9.06
C PRO A 141 -13.00 3.68 -7.57
N PRO A 142 -13.85 4.64 -7.18
CA PRO A 142 -14.09 4.91 -5.76
C PRO A 142 -14.54 3.63 -5.03
N TYR A 143 -14.12 3.48 -3.76
CA TYR A 143 -14.49 2.35 -2.90
C TYR A 143 -14.12 0.96 -3.44
N SER A 144 -12.97 0.84 -4.10
CA SER A 144 -12.48 -0.42 -4.69
C SER A 144 -11.08 -0.81 -4.19
N PRO A 145 -10.85 -0.90 -2.87
CA PRO A 145 -9.53 -1.22 -2.31
C PRO A 145 -9.06 -2.61 -2.70
N GLN A 146 -9.99 -3.56 -2.98
CA GLN A 146 -9.66 -4.91 -3.45
C GLN A 146 -8.89 -4.92 -4.79
N LEU A 147 -8.93 -3.85 -5.57
CA LEU A 147 -8.14 -3.71 -6.80
C LEU A 147 -6.74 -3.14 -6.55
N ASN A 148 -6.42 -2.71 -5.32
CA ASN A 148 -5.12 -2.17 -4.96
C ASN A 148 -4.34 -3.17 -4.10
N ILE A 149 -3.45 -3.96 -4.73
CA ILE A 149 -2.74 -5.04 -4.03
C ILE A 149 -1.81 -4.56 -2.92
N ILE A 150 -1.37 -3.31 -2.90
CA ILE A 150 -0.52 -2.78 -1.83
C ILE A 150 -1.24 -2.73 -0.48
N GLU A 151 -2.57 -2.69 -0.47
CA GLU A 151 -3.39 -2.81 0.74
C GLU A 151 -3.12 -4.15 1.47
N ILE A 152 -2.79 -5.20 0.73
CA ILE A 152 -2.41 -6.50 1.29
C ILE A 152 -1.10 -6.37 2.05
N LEU A 153 -0.10 -5.65 1.48
CA LEU A 153 1.17 -5.38 2.16
C LEU A 153 0.94 -4.65 3.48
N TRP A 154 0.11 -3.60 3.47
CA TRP A 154 -0.19 -2.86 4.70
C TRP A 154 -0.87 -3.71 5.77
N ARG A 155 -1.74 -4.64 5.38
CA ARG A 155 -2.35 -5.59 6.31
C ARG A 155 -1.32 -6.55 6.91
N PHE A 156 -0.44 -7.14 6.07
CA PHE A 156 0.63 -8.00 6.57
C PHE A 156 1.53 -7.25 7.55
N MET A 157 1.92 -6.04 7.23
CA MET A 157 2.73 -5.22 8.14
C MET A 157 2.00 -4.96 9.46
N LYS A 158 0.74 -4.50 9.41
CA LYS A 158 -0.01 -4.08 10.61
C LYS A 158 -0.41 -5.23 11.54
N TYR A 159 -0.68 -6.41 10.99
CA TYR A 159 -1.32 -7.48 11.76
C TYR A 159 -0.50 -8.76 11.88
N ILE A 160 0.56 -8.92 11.08
CA ILE A 160 1.32 -10.16 11.02
C ILE A 160 2.81 -9.93 11.27
N TRP A 161 3.44 -8.96 10.60
CA TRP A 161 4.89 -8.81 10.61
C TRP A 161 5.41 -7.91 11.73
N ILE A 162 4.67 -6.87 12.10
CA ILE A 162 5.08 -5.99 13.20
C ILE A 162 4.76 -6.66 14.53
N ASP A 163 5.81 -7.12 15.23
CA ASP A 163 5.71 -7.72 16.55
C ASP A 163 5.32 -6.68 17.61
N TYR A 164 4.73 -7.14 18.72
CA TYR A 164 4.34 -6.28 19.83
C TYR A 164 5.52 -5.46 20.41
N LYS A 165 6.76 -5.99 20.31
CA LYS A 165 7.98 -5.30 20.74
C LYS A 165 8.23 -3.99 20.00
N ALA A 166 7.74 -3.86 18.77
CA ALA A 166 7.79 -2.62 18.01
C ALA A 166 7.07 -1.48 18.73
N TYR A 167 6.04 -1.80 19.49
CA TYR A 167 5.22 -0.80 20.20
C TYR A 167 5.75 -0.41 21.57
N LEU A 168 6.92 -0.90 21.99
CA LEU A 168 7.56 -0.53 23.24
C LEU A 168 8.14 0.90 23.22
N SER A 169 8.57 1.38 22.04
CA SER A 169 8.94 2.78 21.81
C SER A 169 8.62 3.19 20.36
N PHE A 170 8.57 4.50 20.11
CA PHE A 170 8.34 5.01 18.75
C PHE A 170 9.52 4.71 17.83
N GLU A 171 10.72 4.75 18.36
CA GLU A 171 11.97 4.42 17.68
C GLU A 171 11.98 2.95 17.26
N ASN A 172 11.58 2.04 18.16
CA ASN A 172 11.44 0.62 17.83
C ASN A 172 10.44 0.40 16.67
N LEU A 173 9.29 1.10 16.69
CA LEU A 173 8.32 0.98 15.61
C LEU A 173 8.92 1.41 14.28
N LYS A 174 9.69 2.50 14.27
CA LYS A 174 10.38 2.98 13.06
C LYS A 174 11.40 1.94 12.56
N GLU A 175 12.24 1.43 13.43
CA GLU A 175 13.24 0.40 13.09
C GLU A 175 12.61 -0.89 12.55
N TYR A 176 11.48 -1.34 13.11
CA TYR A 176 10.73 -2.48 12.59
C TYR A 176 10.21 -2.24 11.17
N ILE A 177 9.64 -1.06 10.91
CA ILE A 177 9.15 -0.70 9.57
C ILE A 177 10.31 -0.65 8.57
N GLU A 178 11.41 -0.01 8.92
CA GLU A 178 12.63 0.06 8.08
C GLU A 178 13.20 -1.33 7.81
N THR A 179 13.22 -2.20 8.82
CA THR A 179 13.69 -3.58 8.69
C THR A 179 12.80 -4.38 7.74
N ILE A 180 11.48 -4.26 7.85
CA ILE A 180 10.54 -4.92 6.93
C ILE A 180 10.80 -4.46 5.50
N PHE A 181 10.93 -3.16 5.26
CA PHE A 181 11.20 -2.63 3.92
C PHE A 181 12.54 -3.12 3.36
N LYS A 182 13.60 -3.11 4.17
CA LYS A 182 14.94 -3.57 3.77
C LYS A 182 14.97 -5.06 3.43
N LYS A 183 14.15 -5.86 4.11
CA LYS A 183 14.13 -7.33 3.98
C LYS A 183 12.95 -7.84 3.14
N TYR A 184 12.15 -6.93 2.57
CA TYR A 184 11.03 -7.29 1.70
C TYR A 184 11.54 -7.99 0.44
N GLY A 185 10.85 -9.05 0.03
CA GLY A 185 11.27 -9.93 -1.06
C GLY A 185 12.21 -11.08 -0.64
N ASN A 186 12.76 -11.04 0.59
CA ASN A 186 13.60 -12.09 1.16
C ASN A 186 12.94 -12.75 2.38
N GLU A 187 12.94 -12.06 3.54
CA GLU A 187 12.34 -12.57 4.77
C GLU A 187 10.83 -12.26 4.84
N PHE A 188 10.42 -11.14 4.29
CA PHE A 188 9.02 -10.70 4.23
C PHE A 188 8.52 -10.83 2.79
N VAL A 189 7.75 -11.87 2.51
CA VAL A 189 7.29 -12.20 1.15
C VAL A 189 5.77 -12.38 1.13
N ILE A 190 5.12 -11.84 0.11
CA ILE A 190 3.70 -12.05 -0.17
C ILE A 190 3.59 -12.75 -1.53
N ASN A 191 2.95 -13.90 -1.55
CA ASN A 191 2.64 -14.59 -2.80
C ASN A 191 1.27 -14.14 -3.33
N PHE A 192 1.27 -13.12 -4.19
CA PHE A 192 0.03 -12.55 -4.74
C PHE A 192 -0.73 -13.51 -5.68
N LYS A 193 -0.10 -14.54 -6.25
CA LYS A 193 -0.79 -15.55 -7.07
C LYS A 193 -1.69 -16.42 -6.19
N ARG A 194 -1.13 -16.96 -5.13
CA ARG A 194 -1.87 -17.77 -4.16
C ARG A 194 -2.99 -16.97 -3.48
N TRP A 195 -2.73 -15.71 -3.16
CA TRP A 195 -3.72 -14.82 -2.56
C TRP A 195 -4.94 -14.57 -3.46
N LYS A 196 -4.77 -14.45 -4.79
CA LYS A 196 -5.91 -14.35 -5.72
C LYS A 196 -6.78 -15.61 -5.70
N GLU A 197 -6.17 -16.78 -5.69
CA GLU A 197 -6.87 -18.06 -5.64
C GLU A 197 -7.61 -18.24 -4.31
N GLU A 198 -6.96 -17.94 -3.19
CA GLU A 198 -7.55 -18.04 -1.86
C GLU A 198 -8.68 -17.03 -1.61
N ILE A 199 -8.61 -15.80 -2.14
CA ILE A 199 -9.71 -14.82 -2.04
C ILE A 199 -10.92 -15.23 -2.89
N MET A 200 -10.73 -15.86 -4.02
CA MET A 200 -11.83 -16.38 -4.82
C MET A 200 -12.53 -17.56 -4.16
N ASP A 201 -11.80 -18.40 -3.42
CA ASP A 201 -12.33 -19.57 -2.73
C ASP A 201 -12.82 -19.30 -1.30
N ILE A 202 -12.40 -18.23 -0.66
CA ILE A 202 -12.69 -17.99 0.75
C ILE A 202 -13.69 -16.85 0.94
N LYS A 203 -14.90 -17.18 1.32
CA LYS A 203 -15.85 -16.35 2.09
C LYS A 203 -15.26 -15.90 3.46
N LEU A 204 -13.99 -15.52 3.51
CA LEU A 204 -13.30 -14.99 4.70
C LEU A 204 -13.45 -13.46 4.84
N LEU A 205 -14.34 -12.87 4.06
CA LEU A 205 -14.67 -11.45 4.09
C LEU A 205 -15.16 -10.88 5.44
N PRO A 206 -15.75 -11.64 6.39
CA PRO A 206 -16.14 -11.01 7.65
C PRO A 206 -14.98 -10.61 8.57
N TYR A 207 -13.80 -11.21 8.43
CA TYR A 207 -12.64 -10.91 9.28
C TYR A 207 -11.65 -9.89 8.69
N LEU A 208 -11.83 -9.52 7.42
CA LEU A 208 -10.97 -8.58 6.71
C LEU A 208 -11.62 -7.20 6.50
N ALA A 209 -12.84 -7.02 6.97
CA ALA A 209 -13.64 -5.79 6.82
C ALA A 209 -13.78 -4.97 8.12
N GLN A 210 -12.99 -5.27 9.17
CA GLN A 210 -12.93 -4.47 10.40
C GLN A 210 -11.64 -3.69 10.50
#